data_7f7c65f647b1cb3c3d00fe0d83fab07c
#
_entry.id   7f7c65f647b1cb3c3d00fe0d83fab07c
#
_cell.length_a   1.000
_cell.length_b   1.000
_cell.length_c   1.000
_cell.angle_alpha   90.00
_cell.angle_beta   90.00
_cell.angle_gamma   90.00
#
_symmetry.space_group_name_H-M   'P 1'
#
loop_
_entity.id
_entity.type
_entity.pdbx_description
1 polymer ?
#
loop_
_entity_poly.entity_id
_entity_poly.type
_entity_poly.pdbx_seq_one_letter_code
_entity_poly.pdbx_strand_id
1 'polypeptide(L)'
;EILIGLVGSEMCIRDREYAEQNFELTVTSFLHENLRGLRRAMGSTKFEKQLIKQMKRTGTVAMCKLDNHTVLEKGLYYYQGNDFASELVYSISRLCEPCLEHIDNNFNPLDAIQKGEFGDVAEDITYLIQQCRQKLEGNNYSNLEEDLHRANDLNSQLSHLKRQELQRIQSQTGSIKVSMVYLTMIQEAQNVVTYTINLMKVSRKFQIETDI
;
A
#
# COMPACT_ATOMS: atom_id res chain seq x y z
N GLU A 1 -23.84 -14.69 0.14
CA GLU A 1 -24.17 -13.32 0.67
C GLU A 1 -23.27 -12.91 1.85
N ILE A 2 -23.02 -13.79 2.86
CA ILE A 2 -22.18 -13.47 4.03
C ILE A 2 -20.70 -13.21 3.64
N LEU A 3 -20.13 -13.96 2.70
CA LEU A 3 -18.76 -13.78 2.22
C LEU A 3 -18.59 -12.54 1.33
N ILE A 4 -19.60 -12.25 0.51
CA ILE A 4 -19.63 -11.02 -0.31
C ILE A 4 -19.74 -9.81 0.62
N GLY A 5 -20.50 -9.88 1.70
CA GLY A 5 -20.57 -8.88 2.74
C GLY A 5 -19.26 -8.69 3.53
N LEU A 6 -18.43 -9.73 3.63
CA LEU A 6 -17.13 -9.67 4.34
C LEU A 6 -16.00 -9.05 3.50
N VAL A 7 -15.98 -9.31 2.19
CA VAL A 7 -14.97 -8.71 1.26
C VAL A 7 -15.42 -7.35 0.72
N GLY A 8 -16.76 -7.11 0.65
CA GLY A 8 -17.37 -5.85 0.22
C GLY A 8 -17.94 -5.00 1.34
N SER A 9 -17.67 -5.30 2.62
CA SER A 9 -18.22 -4.53 3.74
C SER A 9 -17.69 -3.09 3.75
N GLU A 10 -18.49 -2.17 4.28
CA GLU A 10 -18.11 -0.76 4.50
C GLU A 10 -16.75 -0.61 5.19
N MET A 11 -16.34 -1.59 5.97
CA MET A 11 -15.06 -1.65 6.67
C MET A 11 -13.88 -1.87 5.70
N CYS A 12 -14.03 -2.74 4.68
CA CYS A 12 -13.00 -2.90 3.62
C CYS A 12 -12.86 -1.66 2.72
N ILE A 13 -13.93 -0.91 2.51
CA ILE A 13 -13.92 0.35 1.76
C ILE A 13 -13.12 1.40 2.52
N ARG A 14 -13.35 1.52 3.82
CA ARG A 14 -12.66 2.47 4.70
C ARG A 14 -11.16 2.22 4.80
N ASP A 15 -10.72 0.94 4.87
CA ASP A 15 -9.30 0.59 4.93
C ASP A 15 -8.53 1.02 3.66
N ARG A 16 -9.21 1.04 2.52
CA ARG A 16 -8.64 1.42 1.22
C ARG A 16 -8.57 2.93 1.04
N GLU A 17 -9.60 3.65 1.49
CA GLU A 17 -9.56 5.11 1.57
C GLU A 17 -8.43 5.56 2.51
N TYR A 18 -8.24 4.82 3.61
CA TYR A 18 -7.09 5.00 4.49
C TYR A 18 -5.77 4.83 3.75
N ALA A 19 -5.58 3.75 2.97
CA ALA A 19 -4.32 3.47 2.28
C ALA A 19 -3.96 4.59 1.30
N GLU A 20 -4.93 5.06 0.51
CA GLU A 20 -4.77 6.20 -0.41
C GLU A 20 -4.35 7.46 0.36
N GLN A 21 -5.18 7.89 1.31
CA GLN A 21 -4.97 9.14 2.06
C GLN A 21 -3.68 9.12 2.89
N ASN A 22 -3.35 7.98 3.50
CA ASN A 22 -2.22 7.92 4.40
C ASN A 22 -0.89 7.74 3.65
N PHE A 23 -0.88 7.09 2.49
CA PHE A 23 0.28 7.06 1.61
C PHE A 23 0.59 8.47 1.10
N GLU A 24 -0.40 9.15 0.52
CA GLU A 24 -0.27 10.53 0.02
C GLU A 24 0.17 11.49 1.14
N LEU A 25 -0.51 11.45 2.31
CA LEU A 25 -0.17 12.30 3.45
C LEU A 25 1.27 12.06 3.92
N THR A 26 1.72 10.81 3.97
CA THR A 26 3.09 10.46 4.39
C THR A 26 4.11 11.05 3.43
N VAL A 27 3.96 10.78 2.12
CA VAL A 27 4.91 11.26 1.10
C VAL A 27 4.93 12.78 1.04
N THR A 28 3.76 13.40 0.89
CA THR A 28 3.65 14.87 0.79
C THR A 28 4.22 15.54 2.03
N SER A 29 3.92 15.02 3.23
CA SER A 29 4.45 15.58 4.48
C SER A 29 5.96 15.44 4.58
N PHE A 30 6.53 14.33 4.12
CA PHE A 30 7.98 14.14 4.14
C PHE A 30 8.69 15.07 3.13
N LEU A 31 8.22 15.13 1.89
CA LEU A 31 8.80 15.97 0.85
C LEU A 31 8.77 17.47 1.21
N HIS A 32 7.77 17.91 1.99
CA HIS A 32 7.62 19.29 2.48
C HIS A 32 8.11 19.48 3.93
N GLU A 33 8.79 18.48 4.51
CA GLU A 33 9.34 18.55 5.87
C GLU A 33 8.28 18.88 6.95
N ASN A 34 7.04 18.41 6.74
CA ASN A 34 5.90 18.67 7.62
C ASN A 34 5.81 17.61 8.74
N LEU A 35 6.48 17.88 9.86
CA LEU A 35 6.48 16.99 11.04
C LEU A 35 5.07 16.71 11.58
N ARG A 36 4.17 17.71 11.56
CA ARG A 36 2.79 17.52 12.05
C ARG A 36 2.01 16.55 11.18
N GLY A 37 2.17 16.66 9.86
CA GLY A 37 1.57 15.73 8.89
C GLY A 37 2.06 14.29 9.12
N LEU A 38 3.36 14.08 9.30
CA LEU A 38 3.94 12.76 9.57
C LEU A 38 3.46 12.17 10.90
N ARG A 39 3.36 12.97 11.96
CA ARG A 39 2.81 12.52 13.26
C ARG A 39 1.34 12.12 13.13
N ARG A 40 0.56 12.85 12.32
CA ARG A 40 -0.84 12.49 12.02
C ARG A 40 -0.91 11.18 11.23
N ALA A 41 -0.10 11.02 10.19
CA ALA A 41 -0.01 9.79 9.41
C ALA A 41 0.36 8.59 10.28
N MET A 42 1.36 8.72 11.17
CA MET A 42 1.76 7.68 12.12
C MET A 42 0.64 7.33 13.11
N GLY A 43 -0.11 8.30 13.60
CA GLY A 43 -1.27 8.06 14.46
C GLY A 43 -2.35 7.24 13.75
N SER A 44 -2.64 7.59 12.49
CA SER A 44 -3.58 6.89 11.63
C SER A 44 -3.13 5.43 11.36
N THR A 45 -1.84 5.18 11.07
CA THR A 45 -1.33 3.82 10.85
C THR A 45 -1.48 2.90 12.06
N LYS A 46 -1.27 3.42 13.27
CA LYS A 46 -1.44 2.65 14.51
C LYS A 46 -2.89 2.19 14.69
N PHE A 47 -3.83 3.09 14.43
CA PHE A 47 -5.25 2.79 14.52
C PHE A 47 -5.66 1.73 13.48
N GLU A 48 -5.23 1.90 12.25
CA GLU A 48 -5.56 0.99 11.14
C GLU A 48 -5.02 -0.42 11.36
N LYS A 49 -3.79 -0.55 11.87
CA LYS A 49 -3.21 -1.84 12.25
C LYS A 49 -4.07 -2.59 13.29
N GLN A 50 -4.71 -1.88 14.19
CA GLN A 50 -5.62 -2.48 15.19
C GLN A 50 -6.91 -2.95 14.52
N LEU A 51 -7.49 -2.14 13.63
CA LEU A 51 -8.69 -2.50 12.88
C LEU A 51 -8.47 -3.76 12.04
N ILE A 52 -7.39 -3.83 11.27
CA ILE A 52 -7.05 -4.99 10.45
C ILE A 52 -6.93 -6.28 11.29
N LYS A 53 -6.30 -6.20 12.48
CA LYS A 53 -6.23 -7.35 13.39
C LYS A 53 -7.61 -7.80 13.85
N GLN A 54 -8.51 -6.86 14.14
CA GLN A 54 -9.88 -7.16 14.51
C GLN A 54 -10.65 -7.79 13.35
N MET A 55 -10.51 -7.25 12.14
CA MET A 55 -11.14 -7.77 10.93
C MET A 55 -10.72 -9.20 10.62
N LYS A 56 -9.42 -9.49 10.68
CA LYS A 56 -8.91 -10.86 10.50
C LYS A 56 -9.57 -11.85 11.47
N ARG A 57 -9.71 -11.46 12.74
CA ARG A 57 -10.38 -12.31 13.76
C ARG A 57 -11.85 -12.51 13.44
N THR A 58 -12.58 -11.44 13.14
CA THR A 58 -14.01 -11.50 12.82
C THR A 58 -14.26 -12.31 11.57
N GLY A 59 -13.45 -12.12 10.53
CA GLY A 59 -13.55 -12.86 9.29
C GLY A 59 -13.26 -14.35 9.46
N THR A 60 -12.26 -14.73 10.25
CA THR A 60 -11.97 -16.14 10.57
C THR A 60 -13.17 -16.80 11.27
N VAL A 61 -13.79 -16.11 12.23
CA VAL A 61 -15.00 -16.62 12.91
C VAL A 61 -16.18 -16.76 11.95
N ALA A 62 -16.34 -15.83 11.01
CA ALA A 62 -17.39 -15.92 10.00
C ALA A 62 -17.17 -17.08 9.02
N MET A 63 -15.91 -17.32 8.61
CA MET A 63 -15.55 -18.48 7.77
C MET A 63 -15.90 -19.83 8.43
N CYS A 64 -15.75 -19.96 9.74
CA CYS A 64 -16.13 -21.19 10.47
C CYS A 64 -17.65 -21.48 10.44
N LYS A 65 -18.49 -20.53 10.03
CA LYS A 65 -19.95 -20.69 9.92
C LYS A 65 -20.43 -21.06 8.52
N LEU A 66 -19.53 -21.12 7.56
CA LEU A 66 -19.84 -21.47 6.18
C LEU A 66 -19.77 -22.98 5.97
N ASP A 67 -20.44 -23.43 4.92
CA ASP A 67 -20.36 -24.82 4.48
C ASP A 67 -18.95 -25.14 3.91
N ASN A 68 -18.59 -26.43 3.97
CA ASN A 68 -17.26 -26.90 3.57
C ASN A 68 -16.95 -26.60 2.09
N HIS A 69 -17.93 -26.64 1.19
CA HIS A 69 -17.72 -26.38 -0.23
C HIS A 69 -17.32 -24.93 -0.45
N THR A 70 -18.07 -23.99 0.09
CA THR A 70 -17.77 -22.55 0.02
C THR A 70 -16.41 -22.21 0.64
N VAL A 71 -16.04 -22.85 1.77
CA VAL A 71 -14.73 -22.63 2.40
C VAL A 71 -13.59 -23.13 1.51
N LEU A 72 -13.74 -24.27 0.85
CA LEU A 72 -12.70 -24.82 -0.04
C LEU A 72 -12.51 -23.99 -1.30
N GLU A 73 -13.57 -23.48 -1.88
CA GLU A 73 -13.51 -22.70 -3.12
C GLU A 73 -13.03 -21.25 -2.89
N LYS A 74 -13.58 -20.58 -1.88
CA LYS A 74 -13.38 -19.13 -1.69
C LYS A 74 -12.46 -18.78 -0.54
N GLY A 75 -12.30 -19.68 0.42
CA GLY A 75 -11.54 -19.41 1.64
C GLY A 75 -10.09 -19.01 1.38
N LEU A 76 -9.43 -19.64 0.40
CA LEU A 76 -8.07 -19.29 0.03
C LEU A 76 -7.95 -17.83 -0.46
N TYR A 77 -8.84 -17.41 -1.33
CA TYR A 77 -8.83 -16.03 -1.87
C TYR A 77 -9.19 -15.01 -0.80
N TYR A 78 -10.09 -15.36 0.10
CA TYR A 78 -10.41 -14.54 1.26
C TYR A 78 -9.19 -14.31 2.16
N TYR A 79 -8.45 -15.36 2.51
CA TYR A 79 -7.25 -15.26 3.33
C TYR A 79 -6.16 -14.45 2.62
N GLN A 80 -5.90 -14.73 1.34
CA GLN A 80 -4.92 -13.97 0.55
C GLN A 80 -5.29 -12.50 0.43
N GLY A 81 -6.56 -12.17 0.21
CA GLY A 81 -7.03 -10.78 0.17
C GLY A 81 -6.79 -10.03 1.47
N ASN A 82 -7.11 -10.66 2.60
CA ASN A 82 -6.83 -10.09 3.92
C ASN A 82 -5.34 -9.91 4.20
N ASP A 83 -4.50 -10.84 3.74
CA ASP A 83 -3.05 -10.73 3.90
C ASP A 83 -2.50 -9.58 3.05
N PHE A 84 -2.88 -9.47 1.78
CA PHE A 84 -2.44 -8.36 0.92
C PHE A 84 -2.93 -7.00 1.42
N ALA A 85 -4.18 -6.90 1.89
CA ALA A 85 -4.69 -5.67 2.49
C ALA A 85 -3.89 -5.29 3.76
N SER A 86 -3.54 -6.27 4.60
CA SER A 86 -2.73 -6.05 5.78
C SER A 86 -1.31 -5.60 5.44
N GLU A 87 -0.67 -6.26 4.48
CA GLU A 87 0.69 -5.92 4.06
C GLU A 87 0.75 -4.55 3.39
N LEU A 88 -0.32 -4.14 2.68
CA LEU A 88 -0.44 -2.78 2.15
C LEU A 88 -0.37 -1.74 3.27
N VAL A 89 -1.18 -1.91 4.32
CA VAL A 89 -1.19 -1.00 5.49
C VAL A 89 0.14 -1.04 6.25
N TYR A 90 0.74 -2.23 6.40
CA TYR A 90 2.06 -2.36 7.04
C TYR A 90 3.16 -1.70 6.22
N SER A 91 3.12 -1.76 4.89
CA SER A 91 4.09 -1.08 4.02
C SER A 91 4.00 0.44 4.15
N ILE A 92 2.78 1.00 4.19
CA ILE A 92 2.57 2.43 4.43
C ILE A 92 3.10 2.84 5.82
N SER A 93 2.93 1.99 6.83
CA SER A 93 3.49 2.25 8.15
C SER A 93 5.02 2.21 8.17
N ARG A 94 5.64 1.22 7.49
CA ARG A 94 7.10 1.11 7.35
C ARG A 94 7.70 2.24 6.51
N LEU A 95 6.90 2.84 5.61
CA LEU A 95 7.24 4.07 4.91
C LEU A 95 7.22 5.28 5.85
N CYS A 96 6.15 5.42 6.64
CA CYS A 96 5.92 6.59 7.49
C CYS A 96 6.93 6.69 8.66
N GLU A 97 7.26 5.57 9.29
CA GLU A 97 8.10 5.53 10.49
C GLU A 97 9.48 6.14 10.28
N PRO A 98 10.29 5.70 9.30
CA PRO A 98 11.60 6.30 9.04
C PRO A 98 11.52 7.74 8.51
N CYS A 99 10.47 8.10 7.78
CA CYS A 99 10.24 9.48 7.35
C CYS A 99 10.01 10.41 8.55
N LEU A 100 9.18 9.97 9.50
CA LEU A 100 8.95 10.70 10.74
C LEU A 100 10.22 10.84 11.57
N GLU A 101 10.95 9.73 11.76
CA GLU A 101 12.22 9.72 12.51
C GLU A 101 13.26 10.63 11.87
N HIS A 102 13.34 10.65 10.53
CA HIS A 102 14.28 11.50 9.80
C HIS A 102 14.04 12.98 10.05
N ILE A 103 12.80 13.43 9.98
CA ILE A 103 12.43 14.84 10.20
C ILE A 103 12.51 15.20 11.69
N ASP A 104 12.07 14.34 12.59
CA ASP A 104 12.08 14.58 14.04
C ASP A 104 13.51 14.72 14.58
N ASN A 105 14.48 14.02 13.98
CA ASN A 105 15.91 14.14 14.29
C ASN A 105 16.64 15.27 13.55
N ASN A 106 15.93 16.09 12.79
CA ASN A 106 16.48 17.20 11.99
C ASN A 106 17.62 16.76 11.04
N PHE A 107 17.51 15.59 10.41
CA PHE A 107 18.44 15.18 9.37
C PHE A 107 18.24 16.02 8.11
N ASN A 108 19.29 16.09 7.27
CA ASN A 108 19.20 16.85 6.01
C ASN A 108 18.05 16.36 5.13
N PRO A 109 17.30 17.26 4.49
CA PRO A 109 16.23 16.87 3.58
C PRO A 109 16.75 16.16 2.33
N LEU A 110 15.85 15.52 1.59
CA LEU A 110 16.12 15.08 0.23
C LEU A 110 16.53 16.27 -0.63
N ASP A 111 17.39 16.03 -1.61
CA ASP A 111 17.71 17.06 -2.61
C ASP A 111 16.52 17.30 -3.57
N ALA A 112 16.61 18.36 -4.38
CA ALA A 112 15.52 18.73 -5.28
C ALA A 112 15.24 17.66 -6.34
N ILE A 113 16.26 16.91 -6.77
CA ILE A 113 16.13 15.84 -7.76
C ILE A 113 15.39 14.66 -7.12
N GLN A 114 15.85 14.20 -5.95
CA GLN A 114 15.21 13.11 -5.20
C GLN A 114 13.75 13.44 -4.87
N LYS A 115 13.45 14.70 -4.46
CA LYS A 115 12.08 15.15 -4.17
C LYS A 115 11.19 15.10 -5.41
N GLY A 116 11.68 15.58 -6.57
CA GLY A 116 10.95 15.55 -7.83
C GLY A 116 10.69 14.13 -8.32
N GLU A 117 11.75 13.33 -8.47
CA GLU A 117 11.67 11.95 -8.96
C GLU A 117 10.72 11.07 -8.11
N PHE A 118 10.80 11.18 -6.78
CA PHE A 118 9.92 10.40 -5.91
C PHE A 118 8.49 10.94 -5.88
N GLY A 119 8.33 12.27 -5.98
CA GLY A 119 7.03 12.92 -6.05
C GLY A 119 6.20 12.42 -7.22
N ASP A 120 6.80 12.43 -8.43
CA ASP A 120 6.14 11.98 -9.66
C ASP A 120 5.68 10.51 -9.55
N VAL A 121 6.57 9.62 -9.07
CA VAL A 121 6.23 8.21 -8.88
C VAL A 121 5.16 8.03 -7.78
N ALA A 122 5.19 8.82 -6.73
CA ALA A 122 4.21 8.74 -5.65
C ALA A 122 2.79 9.14 -6.09
N GLU A 123 2.66 10.11 -7.00
CA GLU A 123 1.37 10.46 -7.61
C GLU A 123 0.78 9.28 -8.39
N ASP A 124 1.59 8.61 -9.20
CA ASP A 124 1.18 7.42 -9.95
C ASP A 124 0.82 6.24 -9.04
N ILE A 125 1.53 6.05 -7.92
CA ILE A 125 1.19 5.03 -6.91
C ILE A 125 -0.14 5.36 -6.24
N THR A 126 -0.37 6.62 -5.87
CA THR A 126 -1.63 7.08 -5.29
C THR A 126 -2.79 6.79 -6.24
N TYR A 127 -2.61 7.09 -7.52
CA TYR A 127 -3.60 6.75 -8.55
C TYR A 127 -3.85 5.23 -8.64
N LEU A 128 -2.82 4.38 -8.57
CA LEU A 128 -2.98 2.92 -8.58
C LEU A 128 -3.77 2.42 -7.36
N ILE A 129 -3.52 2.95 -6.17
CA ILE A 129 -4.30 2.63 -4.96
C ILE A 129 -5.76 3.06 -5.13
N GLN A 130 -6.00 4.22 -5.74
CA GLN A 130 -7.33 4.72 -6.03
C GLN A 130 -8.08 3.82 -7.01
N GLN A 131 -7.42 3.35 -8.09
CA GLN A 131 -7.99 2.38 -9.02
C GLN A 131 -8.33 1.05 -8.32
N CYS A 132 -7.47 0.59 -7.41
CA CYS A 132 -7.75 -0.57 -6.58
C CYS A 132 -9.04 -0.38 -5.77
N ARG A 133 -9.17 0.74 -5.08
CA ARG A 133 -10.37 1.07 -4.30
C ARG A 133 -11.63 1.06 -5.17
N GLN A 134 -11.62 1.77 -6.29
CA GLN A 134 -12.77 1.86 -7.21
C GLN A 134 -13.20 0.48 -7.74
N LYS A 135 -12.24 -0.38 -8.13
CA LYS A 135 -12.52 -1.73 -8.63
C LYS A 135 -13.15 -2.62 -7.56
N LEU A 136 -12.64 -2.52 -6.35
CA LEU A 136 -13.15 -3.30 -5.23
C LEU A 136 -14.53 -2.82 -4.76
N GLU A 137 -14.81 -1.50 -4.81
CA GLU A 137 -16.13 -0.92 -4.51
C GLU A 137 -17.17 -1.24 -5.58
N GLY A 138 -16.77 -1.08 -6.84
CA GLY A 138 -17.66 -1.30 -7.99
C GLY A 138 -17.76 -2.75 -8.44
N ASN A 139 -16.95 -3.65 -7.87
CA ASN A 139 -16.78 -5.03 -8.32
C ASN A 139 -16.53 -5.14 -9.84
N ASN A 140 -15.80 -4.18 -10.40
CA ASN A 140 -15.53 -4.10 -11.84
C ASN A 140 -14.03 -4.16 -12.12
N TYR A 141 -13.59 -5.26 -12.71
CA TYR A 141 -12.18 -5.55 -13.03
C TYR A 141 -11.89 -5.56 -14.55
N SER A 142 -12.72 -4.92 -15.37
CA SER A 142 -12.59 -4.93 -16.84
C SER A 142 -11.23 -4.45 -17.34
N ASN A 143 -10.64 -3.42 -16.69
CA ASN A 143 -9.37 -2.82 -17.09
C ASN A 143 -8.18 -3.23 -16.19
N LEU A 144 -8.25 -4.40 -15.56
CA LEU A 144 -7.20 -4.86 -14.65
C LEU A 144 -5.84 -5.00 -15.35
N GLU A 145 -5.80 -5.38 -16.64
CA GLU A 145 -4.56 -5.52 -17.41
C GLU A 145 -3.81 -4.18 -17.57
N GLU A 146 -4.53 -3.08 -17.72
CA GLU A 146 -3.94 -1.73 -17.78
C GLU A 146 -3.26 -1.37 -16.45
N ASP A 147 -3.90 -1.71 -15.32
CA ASP A 147 -3.31 -1.47 -13.98
C ASP A 147 -2.09 -2.37 -13.75
N LEU A 148 -2.09 -3.60 -14.29
CA LEU A 148 -0.92 -4.49 -14.25
C LEU A 148 0.26 -3.91 -15.02
N HIS A 149 0.02 -3.37 -16.22
CA HIS A 149 1.07 -2.69 -16.99
C HIS A 149 1.60 -1.48 -16.24
N ARG A 150 0.72 -0.62 -15.73
CA ARG A 150 1.12 0.55 -14.92
C ARG A 150 1.94 0.15 -13.70
N ALA A 151 1.55 -0.89 -12.98
CA ALA A 151 2.29 -1.39 -11.82
C ALA A 151 3.69 -1.91 -12.20
N ASN A 152 3.84 -2.56 -13.35
CA ASN A 152 5.15 -3.00 -13.86
C ASN A 152 6.04 -1.81 -14.22
N ASP A 153 5.47 -0.77 -14.84
CA ASP A 153 6.20 0.46 -15.16
C ASP A 153 6.66 1.18 -13.89
N LEU A 154 5.78 1.30 -12.89
CA LEU A 154 6.11 1.86 -11.57
C LEU A 154 7.24 1.09 -10.88
N ASN A 155 7.18 -0.24 -10.86
CA ASN A 155 8.25 -1.06 -10.29
C ASN A 155 9.58 -0.91 -11.04
N SER A 156 9.53 -0.69 -12.36
CA SER A 156 10.72 -0.41 -13.18
C SER A 156 11.31 0.97 -12.85
N GLN A 157 10.48 2.00 -12.70
CA GLN A 157 10.89 3.34 -12.29
C GLN A 157 11.51 3.32 -10.89
N LEU A 158 10.84 2.72 -9.90
CA LEU A 158 11.35 2.58 -8.54
C LEU A 158 12.68 1.82 -8.49
N SER A 159 12.83 0.78 -9.32
CA SER A 159 14.08 0.04 -9.44
C SER A 159 15.19 0.89 -10.07
N HIS A 160 14.84 1.81 -10.95
CA HIS A 160 15.78 2.78 -11.52
C HIS A 160 16.26 3.78 -10.46
N LEU A 161 15.33 4.39 -9.70
CA LEU A 161 15.66 5.30 -8.59
C LEU A 161 16.55 4.62 -7.55
N LYS A 162 16.25 3.38 -7.21
CA LYS A 162 17.07 2.58 -6.28
C LYS A 162 18.52 2.40 -6.77
N ARG A 163 18.71 2.10 -8.07
CA ARG A 163 20.05 1.97 -8.66
C ARG A 163 20.79 3.29 -8.67
N GLN A 164 20.13 4.39 -9.02
CA GLN A 164 20.75 5.73 -8.98
C GLN A 164 21.20 6.09 -7.58
N GLU A 165 20.38 5.83 -6.56
CA GLU A 165 20.75 6.13 -5.17
C GLU A 165 21.93 5.27 -4.68
N LEU A 166 21.97 4.00 -5.05
CA LEU A 166 23.14 3.15 -4.74
C LEU A 166 24.43 3.66 -5.41
N GLN A 167 24.35 4.22 -6.62
CA GLN A 167 25.50 4.87 -7.28
C GLN A 167 25.90 6.15 -6.57
N ARG A 168 24.96 6.96 -6.06
CA ARG A 168 25.26 8.15 -5.23
C ARG A 168 26.01 7.77 -3.95
N ILE A 169 25.58 6.69 -3.27
CA ILE A 169 26.29 6.16 -2.09
C ILE A 169 27.71 5.74 -2.46
N GLN A 170 27.88 5.00 -3.55
CA GLN A 170 29.20 4.51 -3.99
C GLN A 170 30.15 5.66 -4.34
N SER A 171 29.65 6.73 -4.95
CA SER A 171 30.43 7.93 -5.26
C SER A 171 30.65 8.87 -4.07
N GLN A 172 30.17 8.51 -2.89
CA GLN A 172 30.22 9.31 -1.66
C GLN A 172 29.63 10.71 -1.82
N THR A 173 28.68 10.87 -2.74
CA THR A 173 27.96 12.12 -2.95
C THR A 173 26.68 12.11 -2.09
N GLY A 174 26.65 12.91 -1.03
CA GLY A 174 25.48 13.09 -0.19
C GLY A 174 25.58 12.49 1.21
N SER A 175 24.51 12.63 1.97
CA SER A 175 24.41 12.12 3.36
C SER A 175 23.93 10.68 3.36
N ILE A 176 24.64 9.79 4.04
CA ILE A 176 24.23 8.39 4.24
C ILE A 176 22.83 8.31 4.88
N LYS A 177 22.49 9.22 5.82
CA LYS A 177 21.17 9.25 6.46
C LYS A 177 20.05 9.55 5.46
N VAL A 178 20.29 10.47 4.53
CA VAL A 178 19.35 10.79 3.44
C VAL A 178 19.20 9.58 2.52
N SER A 179 20.29 8.98 2.09
CA SER A 179 20.24 7.80 1.22
C SER A 179 19.52 6.62 1.86
N MET A 180 19.68 6.39 3.17
CA MET A 180 19.01 5.31 3.88
C MET A 180 17.48 5.51 3.92
N VAL A 181 17.01 6.71 4.28
CA VAL A 181 15.56 6.97 4.28
C VAL A 181 14.99 6.88 2.87
N TYR A 182 15.69 7.42 1.86
CA TYR A 182 15.25 7.38 0.48
C TYR A 182 15.16 5.96 -0.08
N LEU A 183 16.15 5.11 0.18
CA LEU A 183 16.10 3.69 -0.20
C LEU A 183 14.97 2.93 0.50
N THR A 184 14.69 3.25 1.77
CA THR A 184 13.56 2.66 2.49
C THR A 184 12.23 3.11 1.87
N MET A 185 12.10 4.39 1.52
CA MET A 185 10.91 4.92 0.82
C MET A 185 10.68 4.18 -0.50
N ILE A 186 11.71 4.02 -1.33
CA ILE A 186 11.63 3.30 -2.60
C ILE A 186 11.19 1.84 -2.37
N GLN A 187 11.78 1.16 -1.39
CA GLN A 187 11.46 -0.24 -1.10
C GLN A 187 10.01 -0.41 -0.64
N GLU A 188 9.54 0.45 0.28
CA GLU A 188 8.16 0.33 0.76
C GLU A 188 7.15 0.80 -0.29
N ALA A 189 7.51 1.75 -1.17
CA ALA A 189 6.71 2.10 -2.34
C ALA A 189 6.55 0.90 -3.31
N GLN A 190 7.61 0.12 -3.56
CA GLN A 190 7.52 -1.13 -4.34
C GLN A 190 6.60 -2.15 -3.68
N ASN A 191 6.65 -2.27 -2.35
CA ASN A 191 5.76 -3.14 -1.59
C ASN A 191 4.30 -2.69 -1.72
N VAL A 192 4.03 -1.38 -1.61
CA VAL A 192 2.69 -0.80 -1.81
C VAL A 192 2.15 -1.15 -3.20
N VAL A 193 2.91 -0.94 -4.27
CA VAL A 193 2.52 -1.31 -5.64
C VAL A 193 2.20 -2.80 -5.74
N THR A 194 3.08 -3.63 -5.21
CA THR A 194 2.95 -5.10 -5.28
C THR A 194 1.70 -5.60 -4.56
N TYR A 195 1.46 -5.13 -3.34
CA TYR A 195 0.29 -5.57 -2.57
C TYR A 195 -1.02 -5.00 -3.11
N THR A 196 -1.01 -3.78 -3.65
CA THR A 196 -2.17 -3.20 -4.33
C THR A 196 -2.61 -4.05 -5.53
N ILE A 197 -1.68 -4.44 -6.39
CA ILE A 197 -1.97 -5.29 -7.56
C ILE A 197 -2.40 -6.70 -7.16
N ASN A 198 -1.75 -7.29 -6.16
CA ASN A 198 -2.12 -8.62 -5.68
C ASN A 198 -3.52 -8.63 -5.05
N LEU A 199 -3.88 -7.56 -4.35
CA LEU A 199 -5.22 -7.40 -3.80
C LEU A 199 -6.28 -7.34 -4.93
N MET A 200 -6.05 -6.58 -6.00
CA MET A 200 -6.94 -6.56 -7.16
C MET A 200 -7.09 -7.94 -7.82
N LYS A 201 -5.97 -8.65 -8.04
CA LYS A 201 -5.97 -9.98 -8.65
C LYS A 201 -6.75 -11.00 -7.84
N VAL A 202 -6.55 -11.03 -6.53
CA VAL A 202 -7.23 -12.00 -5.67
C VAL A 202 -8.70 -11.67 -5.51
N SER A 203 -9.06 -10.39 -5.46
CA SER A 203 -10.46 -9.96 -5.38
C SER A 203 -11.23 -10.29 -6.66
N ARG A 204 -10.60 -10.13 -7.84
CA ARG A 204 -11.19 -10.59 -9.12
C ARG A 204 -11.46 -12.10 -9.11
N LYS A 205 -10.49 -12.91 -8.66
CA LYS A 205 -10.65 -14.38 -8.58
C LYS A 205 -11.78 -14.76 -7.62
N PHE A 206 -11.85 -14.12 -6.48
CA PHE A 206 -12.90 -14.34 -5.49
C PHE A 206 -14.31 -14.09 -6.08
N GLN A 207 -14.45 -13.12 -7.00
CA GLN A 207 -15.72 -12.82 -7.66
C GLN A 207 -16.09 -13.82 -8.75
N ILE A 208 -15.15 -14.15 -9.66
CA ILE A 208 -15.42 -15.04 -10.81
C ILE A 208 -16.00 -16.37 -10.33
N GLU A 209 -15.55 -16.88 -9.19
CA GLU A 209 -16.08 -18.11 -8.60
C GLU A 209 -17.43 -17.91 -7.85
N THR A 210 -17.96 -16.68 -7.85
CA THR A 210 -19.29 -16.38 -7.27
C THR A 210 -20.40 -16.42 -8.32
N ASP A 211 -20.04 -16.28 -9.60
CA ASP A 211 -20.98 -16.18 -10.74
C ASP A 211 -21.26 -17.53 -11.43
N ILE A 212 -20.73 -18.66 -10.88
CA ILE A 212 -20.99 -20.05 -11.32
C ILE A 212 -21.86 -20.76 -10.28
#